data_dfa638476e1a9f09e165ec6066024bdb
#
_entry.id   dfa638476e1a9f09e165ec6066024bdb
#
_cell.length_a   1.000
_cell.length_b   1.000
_cell.length_c   1.000
_cell.angle_alpha   90.00
_cell.angle_beta   90.00
_cell.angle_gamma   90.00
#
_symmetry.space_group_name_H-M   'P 1'
#
loop_
_entity.id
_entity.type
_entity.pdbx_description
1 polymer ?
#
loop_
_entity_poly.entity_id
_entity_poly.type
_entity_poly.pdbx_seq_one_letter_code
_entity_poly.pdbx_strand_id
1 'polypeptide(L)'
;MTGPDLTDARLKVIDAYFHGADSRDPGWLDLFTEDVELFFPKFGLTRGKAALAEFGARLAAELESLEHDIPGLRRIVAGDTIVVEGTERGVTRGGLRWPDGVVSQGRFCDVFDFEGTLIRSVHIYVDPDFTGADRDRIRILRGDAAAGGGARAALERYIAAMRSDATPEAVASLFTEDADWDIPGAVDRVPWIGRRSGRAGVAGFVRALWEGIEPIRFDIDTIVAEGNRAFAAGELESRAKRTGRIMRSDFVIDVAVRDGLISRFRLLEDSFAVAEAVG
;
A
#
# COMPACT_ATOMS: atom_id res chain seq x y z
N MET A 1 36.77 1.27 33.01
CA MET A 1 36.14 2.49 32.47
C MET A 1 35.21 3.04 33.54
N THR A 2 35.20 4.34 33.77
CA THR A 2 34.25 5.01 34.67
C THR A 2 32.86 5.04 34.02
N GLY A 3 31.78 5.22 34.80
CA GLY A 3 30.42 5.17 34.29
C GLY A 3 30.14 6.03 33.02
N PRO A 4 30.57 7.30 32.95
CA PRO A 4 30.41 8.13 31.73
C PRO A 4 31.13 7.58 30.51
N ASP A 5 32.39 7.13 30.66
CA ASP A 5 33.20 6.58 29.55
C ASP A 5 32.58 5.29 28.99
N LEU A 6 31.93 4.48 29.84
CA LEU A 6 31.27 3.26 29.40
C LEU A 6 29.99 3.54 28.63
N THR A 7 29.22 4.55 29.05
CA THR A 7 28.01 5.00 28.33
C THR A 7 28.35 5.51 26.93
N ASP A 8 29.38 6.36 26.82
CA ASP A 8 29.82 6.89 25.53
C ASP A 8 30.31 5.79 24.59
N ALA A 9 31.02 4.78 25.14
CA ALA A 9 31.46 3.62 24.38
C ALA A 9 30.28 2.80 23.84
N ARG A 10 29.25 2.57 24.67
CA ARG A 10 28.03 1.86 24.27
C ARG A 10 27.22 2.62 23.22
N LEU A 11 27.11 3.95 23.33
CA LEU A 11 26.46 4.77 22.31
C LEU A 11 27.17 4.67 20.96
N LYS A 12 28.50 4.59 20.93
CA LYS A 12 29.26 4.33 19.69
C LYS A 12 28.99 2.92 19.13
N VAL A 13 28.78 1.92 20.00
CA VAL A 13 28.40 0.57 19.57
C VAL A 13 27.00 0.58 18.95
N ILE A 14 26.06 1.35 19.51
CA ILE A 14 24.73 1.54 18.91
C ILE A 14 24.82 2.16 17.52
N ASP A 15 25.63 3.22 17.33
CA ASP A 15 25.82 3.81 16.02
C ASP A 15 26.47 2.82 15.02
N ALA A 16 27.46 2.04 15.47
CA ALA A 16 28.08 0.98 14.67
C ALA A 16 27.09 -0.14 14.31
N TYR A 17 26.17 -0.48 15.22
CA TYR A 17 25.11 -1.46 14.98
C TYR A 17 24.21 -1.05 13.80
N PHE A 18 23.68 0.17 13.80
CA PHE A 18 22.81 0.64 12.71
C PHE A 18 23.57 0.81 11.40
N HIS A 19 24.78 1.36 11.42
CA HIS A 19 25.63 1.45 10.23
C HIS A 19 25.97 0.07 9.65
N GLY A 20 26.28 -0.90 10.51
CA GLY A 20 26.59 -2.27 10.10
C GLY A 20 25.37 -2.98 9.51
N ALA A 21 24.18 -2.78 10.08
CA ALA A 21 22.93 -3.32 9.56
C ALA A 21 22.59 -2.75 8.17
N ASP A 22 22.69 -1.43 7.98
CA ASP A 22 22.40 -0.76 6.70
C ASP A 22 23.40 -1.15 5.60
N SER A 23 24.70 -1.23 5.94
CA SER A 23 25.77 -1.59 5.00
C SER A 23 25.94 -3.09 4.79
N ARG A 24 25.27 -3.93 5.60
CA ARG A 24 25.44 -5.38 5.64
C ARG A 24 26.90 -5.79 5.93
N ASP A 25 27.54 -5.06 6.84
CA ASP A 25 28.92 -5.30 7.22
C ASP A 25 29.06 -6.65 7.95
N PRO A 26 29.88 -7.60 7.49
CA PRO A 26 30.11 -8.85 8.18
C PRO A 26 30.74 -8.68 9.57
N GLY A 27 31.47 -7.57 9.83
CA GLY A 27 32.02 -7.21 11.13
C GLY A 27 30.96 -6.81 12.17
N TRP A 28 29.69 -6.65 11.75
CA TRP A 28 28.57 -6.33 12.65
C TRP A 28 28.42 -7.34 13.79
N LEU A 29 28.73 -8.63 13.57
CA LEU A 29 28.68 -9.66 14.59
C LEU A 29 29.68 -9.48 15.73
N ASP A 30 30.74 -8.70 15.54
CA ASP A 30 31.74 -8.44 16.58
C ASP A 30 31.21 -7.50 17.69
N LEU A 31 30.09 -6.84 17.44
CA LEU A 31 29.42 -5.97 18.42
C LEU A 31 28.70 -6.74 19.53
N PHE A 32 28.56 -8.06 19.41
CA PHE A 32 27.71 -8.89 20.27
C PHE A 32 28.50 -9.89 21.13
N THR A 33 27.91 -10.31 22.26
CA THR A 33 28.40 -11.48 23.01
C THR A 33 28.16 -12.77 22.23
N GLU A 34 28.89 -13.86 22.58
CA GLU A 34 28.74 -15.17 21.92
C GLU A 34 27.33 -15.76 22.10
N ASP A 35 26.71 -15.51 23.25
CA ASP A 35 25.39 -16.01 23.66
C ASP A 35 24.26 -14.98 23.47
N VAL A 36 24.47 -13.98 22.63
CA VAL A 36 23.50 -12.88 22.40
C VAL A 36 22.08 -13.40 22.22
N GLU A 37 21.12 -12.72 22.86
CA GLU A 37 19.69 -12.96 22.66
C GLU A 37 19.13 -11.97 21.65
N LEU A 38 18.45 -12.47 20.62
CA LEU A 38 17.73 -11.69 19.62
C LEU A 38 16.23 -11.97 19.70
N PHE A 39 15.42 -10.94 19.71
CA PHE A 39 14.00 -11.01 19.42
C PHE A 39 13.65 -10.12 18.21
N PHE A 40 12.96 -10.70 17.24
CA PHE A 40 12.34 -9.97 16.13
C PHE A 40 10.96 -10.58 15.87
N PRO A 41 9.87 -9.78 15.74
CA PRO A 41 8.49 -10.29 15.74
C PRO A 41 8.18 -11.40 14.74
N LYS A 42 8.81 -11.36 13.56
CA LYS A 42 8.57 -12.35 12.49
C LYS A 42 9.65 -13.46 12.41
N PHE A 43 10.69 -13.35 13.23
CA PHE A 43 11.75 -14.36 13.33
C PHE A 43 11.65 -15.15 14.65
N GLY A 44 11.15 -14.51 15.69
CA GLY A 44 11.00 -15.06 17.04
C GLY A 44 12.18 -14.75 17.95
N LEU A 45 12.17 -15.42 19.11
CA LEU A 45 13.24 -15.34 20.10
C LEU A 45 14.32 -16.38 19.77
N THR A 46 15.58 -15.96 19.69
CA THR A 46 16.71 -16.84 19.40
C THR A 46 17.97 -16.44 20.15
N ARG A 47 19.00 -17.30 20.16
CA ARG A 47 20.24 -17.08 20.92
C ARG A 47 21.48 -17.49 20.14
N GLY A 48 22.57 -16.74 20.41
CA GLY A 48 23.90 -16.98 19.89
C GLY A 48 24.17 -16.31 18.55
N LYS A 49 25.44 -16.00 18.31
CA LYS A 49 25.89 -15.33 17.07
C LYS A 49 25.51 -16.08 15.78
N ALA A 50 25.45 -17.42 15.81
CA ALA A 50 25.04 -18.19 14.64
C ALA A 50 23.59 -17.92 14.23
N ALA A 51 22.67 -17.82 15.21
CA ALA A 51 21.28 -17.50 14.96
C ALA A 51 21.11 -16.03 14.55
N LEU A 52 21.89 -15.12 15.12
CA LEU A 52 21.94 -13.72 14.71
C LEU A 52 22.43 -13.57 13.26
N ALA A 53 23.47 -14.33 12.86
CA ALA A 53 23.93 -14.36 11.46
C ALA A 53 22.87 -14.91 10.51
N GLU A 54 22.13 -15.94 10.92
CA GLU A 54 21.01 -16.49 10.14
C GLU A 54 19.90 -15.45 9.96
N PHE A 55 19.53 -14.72 11.02
CA PHE A 55 18.57 -13.61 10.95
C PHE A 55 19.02 -12.57 9.93
N GLY A 56 20.28 -12.09 10.04
CA GLY A 56 20.84 -11.11 9.10
C GLY A 56 20.83 -11.59 7.64
N ALA A 57 21.16 -12.87 7.42
CA ALA A 57 21.16 -13.46 6.09
C ALA A 57 19.75 -13.56 5.49
N ARG A 58 18.75 -13.97 6.31
CA ARG A 58 17.36 -14.02 5.88
C ARG A 58 16.80 -12.63 5.57
N LEU A 59 17.07 -11.65 6.43
CA LEU A 59 16.66 -10.28 6.20
C LEU A 59 17.28 -9.71 4.91
N ALA A 60 18.58 -9.93 4.70
CA ALA A 60 19.27 -9.53 3.48
C ALA A 60 18.75 -10.23 2.20
N ALA A 61 18.24 -11.45 2.32
CA ALA A 61 17.62 -12.16 1.21
C ALA A 61 16.24 -11.55 0.82
N GLU A 62 15.50 -11.04 1.79
CA GLU A 62 14.17 -10.44 1.56
C GLU A 62 14.25 -8.97 1.14
N LEU A 63 15.25 -8.21 1.61
CA LEU A 63 15.35 -6.78 1.40
C LEU A 63 16.30 -6.43 0.25
N GLU A 64 15.86 -5.54 -0.62
CA GLU A 64 16.72 -4.86 -1.59
C GLU A 64 17.53 -3.76 -0.89
N SER A 65 16.87 -2.94 -0.04
CA SER A 65 17.50 -1.89 0.75
C SER A 65 16.87 -1.76 2.13
N LEU A 66 17.68 -1.32 3.09
CA LEU A 66 17.30 -0.88 4.43
C LEU A 66 18.18 0.31 4.80
N GLU A 67 17.61 1.35 5.38
CA GLU A 67 18.30 2.55 5.79
C GLU A 67 17.63 3.16 7.01
N HIS A 68 18.39 3.34 8.10
CA HIS A 68 17.96 3.99 9.32
C HIS A 68 18.31 5.49 9.32
N ASP A 69 17.43 6.32 9.87
CA ASP A 69 17.73 7.74 10.13
C ASP A 69 18.60 7.87 11.39
N ILE A 70 19.88 7.49 11.28
CA ILE A 70 20.80 7.44 12.43
C ILE A 70 20.98 8.77 13.13
N PRO A 71 21.05 9.94 12.45
CA PRO A 71 21.08 11.24 13.09
C PRO A 71 19.83 11.56 13.91
N GLY A 72 18.66 11.07 13.48
CA GLY A 72 17.38 11.30 14.13
C GLY A 72 17.05 10.31 15.26
N LEU A 73 17.91 9.35 15.56
CA LEU A 73 17.67 8.35 16.62
C LEU A 73 17.55 8.98 18.00
N ARG A 74 16.47 8.65 18.70
CA ARG A 74 16.30 8.96 20.12
C ARG A 74 16.85 7.83 20.96
N ARG A 75 17.82 8.13 21.81
CA ARG A 75 18.50 7.17 22.68
C ARG A 75 18.16 7.44 24.15
N ILE A 76 17.72 6.40 24.88
CA ILE A 76 17.42 6.46 26.31
C ILE A 76 18.34 5.46 27.01
N VAL A 77 19.17 5.95 27.93
CA VAL A 77 20.13 5.12 28.66
C VAL A 77 19.62 4.88 30.08
N ALA A 78 19.54 3.62 30.50
CA ALA A 78 19.11 3.19 31.81
C ALA A 78 20.04 2.07 32.32
N GLY A 79 21.15 2.43 32.95
CA GLY A 79 22.16 1.47 33.40
C GLY A 79 22.84 0.73 32.25
N ASP A 80 22.66 -0.59 32.21
CA ASP A 80 23.21 -1.44 31.15
C ASP A 80 22.26 -1.56 29.94
N THR A 81 21.08 -0.95 30.01
CA THR A 81 20.07 -0.98 28.97
C THR A 81 20.07 0.34 28.19
N ILE A 82 20.06 0.25 26.85
CA ILE A 82 19.84 1.40 25.96
C ILE A 82 18.62 1.09 25.09
N VAL A 83 17.65 2.01 25.12
CA VAL A 83 16.47 1.96 24.22
C VAL A 83 16.68 2.96 23.11
N VAL A 84 16.47 2.54 21.88
CA VAL A 84 16.59 3.37 20.67
C VAL A 84 15.25 3.40 19.94
N GLU A 85 14.70 4.57 19.75
CA GLU A 85 13.51 4.80 18.93
C GLU A 85 13.91 5.61 17.70
N GLY A 86 13.42 5.21 16.52
CA GLY A 86 13.76 5.87 15.29
C GLY A 86 12.83 5.59 14.14
N THR A 87 13.30 5.98 12.96
CA THR A 87 12.63 5.70 11.70
C THR A 87 13.59 5.04 10.73
N GLU A 88 13.04 4.16 9.90
CA GLU A 88 13.75 3.46 8.85
C GLU A 88 12.96 3.51 7.55
N ARG A 89 13.65 3.28 6.45
CA ARG A 89 13.07 3.13 5.13
C ARG A 89 13.70 1.96 4.40
N GLY A 90 12.96 1.38 3.48
CA GLY A 90 13.50 0.28 2.71
C GLY A 90 12.60 -0.19 1.59
N VAL A 91 13.11 -1.20 0.88
CA VAL A 91 12.44 -1.85 -0.23
C VAL A 91 12.65 -3.36 -0.11
N THR A 92 11.58 -4.15 -0.20
CA THR A 92 11.73 -5.60 -0.36
C THR A 92 12.11 -5.95 -1.79
N ARG A 93 12.68 -7.14 -2.03
CA ARG A 93 12.94 -7.65 -3.39
C ARG A 93 11.65 -7.86 -4.19
N GLY A 94 10.50 -7.99 -3.52
CA GLY A 94 9.18 -8.00 -4.12
C GLY A 94 8.62 -6.62 -4.47
N GLY A 95 9.39 -5.54 -4.24
CA GLY A 95 9.02 -4.17 -4.60
C GLY A 95 8.16 -3.43 -3.57
N LEU A 96 7.85 -4.04 -2.40
CA LEU A 96 7.17 -3.35 -1.31
C LEU A 96 8.10 -2.29 -0.72
N ARG A 97 7.61 -1.05 -0.62
CA ARG A 97 8.35 0.09 -0.05
C ARG A 97 7.75 0.51 1.28
N TRP A 98 8.60 0.94 2.21
CA TRP A 98 8.19 1.60 3.45
C TRP A 98 9.11 2.81 3.78
N PRO A 99 8.62 3.82 4.51
CA PRO A 99 7.22 3.96 4.92
C PRO A 99 6.30 4.18 3.72
N ASP A 100 5.06 3.64 3.78
CA ASP A 100 4.02 3.91 2.80
C ASP A 100 2.94 4.88 3.35
N GLY A 101 3.08 5.27 4.62
CA GLY A 101 2.17 6.18 5.33
C GLY A 101 0.81 5.57 5.68
N VAL A 102 0.56 4.33 5.28
CA VAL A 102 -0.70 3.61 5.49
C VAL A 102 -0.49 2.42 6.40
N VAL A 103 0.26 1.41 5.94
CA VAL A 103 0.54 0.18 6.71
C VAL A 103 1.76 0.37 7.60
N SER A 104 2.76 1.10 7.13
CA SER A 104 3.99 1.39 7.87
C SER A 104 4.29 2.88 7.88
N GLN A 105 4.70 3.37 9.05
CA GLN A 105 5.30 4.70 9.23
C GLN A 105 6.83 4.62 9.24
N GLY A 106 7.40 3.43 9.02
CA GLY A 106 8.82 3.15 9.13
C GLY A 106 9.36 3.34 10.54
N ARG A 107 8.55 3.09 11.57
CA ARG A 107 8.97 3.30 12.95
C ARG A 107 9.48 2.02 13.56
N PHE A 108 10.52 2.16 14.41
CA PHE A 108 11.03 1.04 15.19
C PHE A 108 11.40 1.49 16.60
N CYS A 109 11.51 0.49 17.47
CA CYS A 109 12.05 0.65 18.81
C CYS A 109 12.88 -0.58 19.15
N ASP A 110 14.17 -0.40 19.39
CA ASP A 110 15.09 -1.45 19.77
C ASP A 110 15.50 -1.30 21.23
N VAL A 111 15.53 -2.41 21.93
CA VAL A 111 15.99 -2.49 23.33
C VAL A 111 17.26 -3.31 23.35
N PHE A 112 18.35 -2.69 23.80
CA PHE A 112 19.67 -3.30 23.91
C PHE A 112 20.05 -3.46 25.36
N ASP A 113 20.50 -4.64 25.76
CA ASP A 113 21.24 -4.85 27.02
C ASP A 113 22.69 -5.14 26.74
N PHE A 114 23.56 -4.55 27.54
CA PHE A 114 25.00 -4.63 27.38
C PHE A 114 25.68 -5.45 28.48
N GLU A 115 26.71 -6.18 28.06
CA GLU A 115 27.76 -6.72 28.96
C GLU A 115 29.08 -6.04 28.56
N GLY A 116 29.59 -5.18 29.48
CA GLY A 116 30.70 -4.29 29.12
C GLY A 116 30.32 -3.36 27.95
N THR A 117 30.97 -3.51 26.84
CA THR A 117 30.68 -2.79 25.57
C THR A 117 30.05 -3.69 24.50
N LEU A 118 29.80 -4.96 24.79
CA LEU A 118 29.17 -5.87 23.86
C LEU A 118 27.63 -5.92 24.11
N ILE A 119 26.88 -6.05 23.04
CA ILE A 119 25.44 -6.25 23.08
C ILE A 119 25.15 -7.69 23.50
N ARG A 120 24.53 -7.87 24.65
CA ARG A 120 24.13 -9.16 25.19
C ARG A 120 22.71 -9.56 24.74
N SER A 121 21.84 -8.57 24.56
CA SER A 121 20.53 -8.80 23.95
C SER A 121 20.12 -7.64 23.07
N VAL A 122 19.33 -7.93 22.03
CA VAL A 122 18.65 -6.94 21.23
C VAL A 122 17.23 -7.42 20.92
N HIS A 123 16.24 -6.64 21.36
CA HIS A 123 14.84 -6.86 21.03
C HIS A 123 14.36 -5.76 20.09
N ILE A 124 13.99 -6.15 18.89
CA ILE A 124 13.66 -5.25 17.79
C ILE A 124 12.13 -5.25 17.60
N TYR A 125 11.51 -4.09 17.70
CA TYR A 125 10.09 -3.88 17.49
C TYR A 125 9.90 -2.91 16.33
N VAL A 126 9.39 -3.40 15.20
CA VAL A 126 9.23 -2.63 13.96
C VAL A 126 7.77 -2.60 13.52
N ASP A 127 7.37 -1.52 12.86
CA ASP A 127 6.07 -1.40 12.23
C ASP A 127 6.03 -1.86 10.77
N PRO A 128 7.14 -1.93 10.00
CA PRO A 128 7.09 -2.38 8.61
C PRO A 128 6.52 -3.78 8.45
N ASP A 129 5.53 -3.90 7.56
CA ASP A 129 4.99 -5.19 7.16
C ASP A 129 5.62 -5.65 5.85
N PHE A 130 6.74 -6.35 5.93
CA PHE A 130 7.49 -6.85 4.76
C PHE A 130 6.73 -7.88 3.91
N THR A 131 5.63 -8.42 4.44
CA THR A 131 4.83 -9.45 3.74
C THR A 131 3.55 -8.90 3.13
N GLY A 132 3.11 -7.71 3.57
CA GLY A 132 1.80 -7.15 3.25
C GLY A 132 0.62 -7.90 3.91
N ALA A 133 0.90 -8.89 4.78
CA ALA A 133 -0.14 -9.73 5.39
C ALA A 133 -0.96 -9.02 6.47
N ASP A 134 -0.43 -7.94 7.04
CA ASP A 134 -1.10 -7.20 8.12
C ASP A 134 -2.06 -6.11 7.61
N ARG A 135 -2.15 -5.89 6.29
CA ARG A 135 -3.06 -4.88 5.70
C ARG A 135 -4.49 -5.04 6.19
N ASP A 136 -4.99 -6.25 6.26
CA ASP A 136 -6.36 -6.50 6.72
C ASP A 136 -6.53 -6.32 8.24
N ARG A 137 -5.46 -6.53 9.02
CA ARG A 137 -5.50 -6.36 10.49
C ARG A 137 -5.54 -4.90 10.91
N ILE A 138 -5.00 -4.00 10.11
CA ILE A 138 -5.01 -2.56 10.37
C ILE A 138 -6.44 -2.00 10.36
N ARG A 139 -7.38 -2.62 9.66
CA ARG A 139 -8.82 -2.28 9.66
C ARG A 139 -9.41 -2.17 11.06
N ILE A 140 -9.00 -3.06 11.97
CA ILE A 140 -9.52 -3.12 13.35
C ILE A 140 -9.29 -1.78 14.09
N LEU A 141 -8.16 -1.13 13.84
CA LEU A 141 -7.76 0.08 14.56
C LEU A 141 -7.83 1.37 13.73
N ARG A 142 -7.67 1.29 12.39
CA ARG A 142 -7.59 2.46 11.51
C ARG A 142 -8.79 2.62 10.59
N GLY A 143 -9.71 1.66 10.59
CA GLY A 143 -10.86 1.63 9.68
C GLY A 143 -10.48 1.30 8.23
N ASP A 144 -11.47 1.31 7.36
CA ASP A 144 -11.31 0.88 5.96
C ASP A 144 -10.39 1.80 5.13
N ALA A 145 -10.25 3.07 5.52
CA ALA A 145 -9.36 4.02 4.82
C ALA A 145 -7.89 3.58 4.83
N ALA A 146 -7.44 2.92 5.90
CA ALA A 146 -6.06 2.43 6.02
C ALA A 146 -5.83 1.07 5.35
N ALA A 147 -6.87 0.24 5.27
CA ALA A 147 -6.76 -1.13 4.77
C ALA A 147 -7.11 -1.28 3.28
N GLY A 148 -7.75 -0.30 2.71
CA GLY A 148 -8.34 -0.41 1.37
C GLY A 148 -7.53 0.18 0.22
N GLY A 149 -6.29 0.61 0.44
CA GLY A 149 -5.55 1.27 -0.64
C GLY A 149 -6.31 2.46 -1.20
N GLY A 150 -6.97 3.25 -0.36
CA GLY A 150 -7.57 4.53 -0.73
C GLY A 150 -8.44 4.52 -1.99
N ALA A 151 -8.56 5.70 -2.59
CA ALA A 151 -9.35 5.89 -3.81
C ALA A 151 -8.79 5.13 -5.03
N ARG A 152 -7.46 4.96 -5.10
CA ARG A 152 -6.81 4.17 -6.17
C ARG A 152 -7.32 2.73 -6.19
N ALA A 153 -7.26 2.03 -5.06
CA ALA A 153 -7.66 0.62 -5.01
C ALA A 153 -9.18 0.44 -5.22
N ALA A 154 -10.01 1.38 -4.78
CA ALA A 154 -11.43 1.34 -5.08
C ALA A 154 -11.69 1.45 -6.60
N LEU A 155 -10.98 2.35 -7.28
CA LEU A 155 -11.05 2.50 -8.73
C LEU A 155 -10.52 1.26 -9.45
N GLU A 156 -9.39 0.70 -9.01
CA GLU A 156 -8.82 -0.53 -9.58
C GLU A 156 -9.77 -1.73 -9.43
N ARG A 157 -10.44 -1.88 -8.26
CA ARG A 157 -11.47 -2.91 -8.07
C ARG A 157 -12.65 -2.73 -9.02
N TYR A 158 -13.11 -1.49 -9.22
CA TYR A 158 -14.17 -1.19 -10.19
C TYR A 158 -13.74 -1.57 -11.61
N ILE A 159 -12.57 -1.15 -12.07
CA ILE A 159 -12.03 -1.48 -13.38
C ILE A 159 -11.92 -3.00 -13.57
N ALA A 160 -11.39 -3.71 -12.56
CA ALA A 160 -11.29 -5.17 -12.59
C ALA A 160 -12.67 -5.84 -12.69
N ALA A 161 -13.67 -5.37 -11.94
CA ALA A 161 -15.03 -5.89 -12.00
C ALA A 161 -15.68 -5.67 -13.37
N MET A 162 -15.47 -4.49 -13.98
CA MET A 162 -15.98 -4.19 -15.34
C MET A 162 -15.34 -5.04 -16.44
N ARG A 163 -14.13 -5.57 -16.20
CA ARG A 163 -13.41 -6.47 -17.13
C ARG A 163 -13.66 -7.95 -16.88
N SER A 164 -14.40 -8.30 -15.85
CA SER A 164 -14.70 -9.69 -15.47
C SER A 164 -16.14 -10.07 -15.80
N ASP A 165 -16.50 -11.32 -15.53
CA ASP A 165 -17.88 -11.82 -15.60
C ASP A 165 -18.71 -11.47 -14.34
N ALA A 166 -18.38 -10.36 -13.66
CA ALA A 166 -19.09 -9.92 -12.47
C ALA A 166 -20.54 -9.55 -12.82
N THR A 167 -21.49 -9.86 -11.90
CA THR A 167 -22.87 -9.43 -12.09
C THR A 167 -23.02 -7.91 -11.92
N PRO A 168 -24.06 -7.26 -12.48
CA PRO A 168 -24.35 -5.84 -12.24
C PRO A 168 -24.44 -5.48 -10.75
N GLU A 169 -24.97 -6.39 -9.93
CA GLU A 169 -25.07 -6.23 -8.49
C GLU A 169 -23.71 -6.33 -7.80
N ALA A 170 -22.82 -7.19 -8.27
CA ALA A 170 -21.46 -7.29 -7.77
C ALA A 170 -20.66 -6.00 -8.06
N VAL A 171 -20.79 -5.43 -9.26
CA VAL A 171 -20.20 -4.11 -9.58
C VAL A 171 -20.81 -3.03 -8.69
N ALA A 172 -22.14 -3.00 -8.53
CA ALA A 172 -22.82 -2.03 -7.70
C ALA A 172 -22.44 -2.10 -6.21
N SER A 173 -22.04 -3.28 -5.70
CA SER A 173 -21.59 -3.44 -4.32
C SER A 173 -20.31 -2.67 -3.99
N LEU A 174 -19.54 -2.26 -5.00
CA LEU A 174 -18.34 -1.42 -4.86
C LEU A 174 -18.67 0.07 -4.58
N PHE A 175 -19.95 0.42 -4.59
CA PHE A 175 -20.45 1.78 -4.41
C PHE A 175 -21.21 1.92 -3.09
N THR A 176 -21.27 3.17 -2.58
CA THR A 176 -22.13 3.48 -1.43
C THR A 176 -23.61 3.40 -1.80
N GLU A 177 -24.48 3.24 -0.79
CA GLU A 177 -25.93 3.18 -1.00
C GLU A 177 -26.52 4.45 -1.66
N ASP A 178 -25.85 5.58 -1.43
CA ASP A 178 -26.21 6.92 -1.91
C ASP A 178 -25.29 7.43 -3.03
N ALA A 179 -24.58 6.54 -3.74
CA ALA A 179 -23.59 6.93 -4.75
C ALA A 179 -24.16 7.91 -5.78
N ASP A 180 -23.41 8.98 -6.05
CA ASP A 180 -23.71 9.97 -7.09
C ASP A 180 -22.97 9.61 -8.38
N TRP A 181 -23.71 9.11 -9.35
CA TRP A 181 -23.21 8.66 -10.65
C TRP A 181 -23.61 9.63 -11.77
N ASP A 182 -22.68 9.96 -12.68
CA ASP A 182 -23.01 10.72 -13.87
C ASP A 182 -22.04 10.44 -15.02
N ILE A 183 -22.60 10.22 -16.22
CA ILE A 183 -21.89 10.20 -17.51
C ILE A 183 -22.61 11.20 -18.40
N PRO A 184 -22.07 12.41 -18.59
CA PRO A 184 -22.74 13.45 -19.36
C PRO A 184 -22.80 13.10 -20.84
N GLY A 185 -23.89 13.47 -21.51
CA GLY A 185 -24.05 13.28 -22.94
C GLY A 185 -25.51 13.35 -23.41
N ALA A 186 -25.80 12.79 -24.57
CA ALA A 186 -27.12 12.75 -25.20
C ALA A 186 -27.98 11.66 -24.56
N VAL A 187 -28.54 11.94 -23.38
CA VAL A 187 -29.33 10.98 -22.58
C VAL A 187 -30.62 10.49 -23.23
N ASP A 188 -31.13 11.22 -24.21
CA ASP A 188 -32.29 10.85 -25.05
C ASP A 188 -31.94 9.80 -26.11
N ARG A 189 -30.67 9.65 -26.46
CA ARG A 189 -30.18 8.74 -27.49
C ARG A 189 -29.42 7.55 -26.96
N VAL A 190 -28.71 7.71 -25.83
CA VAL A 190 -27.81 6.71 -25.27
C VAL A 190 -28.37 6.21 -23.93
N PRO A 191 -28.90 4.99 -23.84
CA PRO A 191 -29.67 4.55 -22.69
C PRO A 191 -28.88 4.37 -21.37
N TRP A 192 -27.56 4.21 -21.47
CA TRP A 192 -26.71 3.94 -20.30
C TRP A 192 -26.05 5.18 -19.69
N ILE A 193 -26.07 6.34 -20.35
CA ILE A 193 -25.47 7.58 -19.82
C ILE A 193 -26.47 8.39 -18.95
N GLY A 194 -26.00 9.52 -18.41
CA GLY A 194 -26.79 10.42 -17.59
C GLY A 194 -26.65 10.15 -16.08
N ARG A 195 -27.40 10.91 -15.29
CA ARG A 195 -27.34 10.85 -13.83
C ARG A 195 -28.09 9.64 -13.29
N ARG A 196 -27.47 8.99 -12.29
CA ARG A 196 -28.05 7.88 -11.54
C ARG A 196 -27.66 8.03 -10.07
N SER A 197 -28.41 7.38 -9.19
CA SER A 197 -28.15 7.42 -7.77
C SER A 197 -28.19 6.02 -7.18
N GLY A 198 -27.30 5.79 -6.22
CA GLY A 198 -27.22 4.58 -5.42
C GLY A 198 -26.86 3.32 -6.20
N ARG A 199 -26.73 2.22 -5.48
CA ARG A 199 -26.39 0.90 -6.06
C ARG A 199 -27.37 0.44 -7.14
N ALA A 200 -28.65 0.67 -6.97
CA ALA A 200 -29.65 0.32 -7.97
C ALA A 200 -29.43 1.06 -9.29
N GLY A 201 -29.05 2.35 -9.23
CA GLY A 201 -28.69 3.14 -10.39
C GLY A 201 -27.42 2.64 -11.11
N VAL A 202 -26.39 2.25 -10.34
CA VAL A 202 -25.16 1.66 -10.87
C VAL A 202 -25.44 0.31 -11.54
N ALA A 203 -26.17 -0.59 -10.89
CA ALA A 203 -26.54 -1.88 -11.50
C ALA A 203 -27.37 -1.69 -12.79
N GLY A 204 -28.27 -0.71 -12.81
CA GLY A 204 -29.04 -0.35 -14.00
C GLY A 204 -28.15 0.17 -15.15
N PHE A 205 -27.11 0.96 -14.82
CA PHE A 205 -26.11 1.39 -15.82
C PHE A 205 -25.40 0.17 -16.41
N VAL A 206 -24.85 -0.71 -15.58
CA VAL A 206 -24.08 -1.87 -16.02
C VAL A 206 -24.91 -2.76 -16.95
N ARG A 207 -26.17 -3.04 -16.61
CA ARG A 207 -27.06 -3.81 -17.47
C ARG A 207 -27.27 -3.12 -18.82
N ALA A 208 -27.66 -1.85 -18.81
CA ALA A 208 -27.92 -1.12 -20.04
C ALA A 208 -26.67 -1.01 -20.94
N LEU A 209 -25.49 -0.82 -20.32
CA LEU A 209 -24.22 -0.81 -21.05
C LEU A 209 -23.98 -2.17 -21.72
N TRP A 210 -24.05 -3.28 -20.97
CA TRP A 210 -23.77 -4.61 -21.51
C TRP A 210 -24.83 -5.08 -22.53
N GLU A 211 -26.06 -4.60 -22.43
CA GLU A 211 -27.07 -4.82 -23.44
C GLU A 211 -26.80 -4.01 -24.71
N GLY A 212 -26.27 -2.79 -24.56
CA GLY A 212 -26.11 -1.83 -25.65
C GLY A 212 -24.82 -1.97 -26.45
N ILE A 213 -23.71 -2.43 -25.83
CA ILE A 213 -22.41 -2.50 -26.47
C ILE A 213 -21.76 -3.89 -26.37
N GLU A 214 -20.84 -4.13 -27.29
CA GLU A 214 -19.83 -5.18 -27.25
C GLU A 214 -18.46 -4.50 -27.06
N PRO A 215 -17.77 -4.72 -25.92
CA PRO A 215 -16.47 -4.10 -25.70
C PRO A 215 -15.41 -4.75 -26.61
N ILE A 216 -14.57 -3.93 -27.24
CA ILE A 216 -13.45 -4.38 -28.09
C ILE A 216 -12.13 -4.11 -27.35
N ARG A 217 -12.00 -2.89 -26.77
CA ARG A 217 -10.80 -2.45 -26.04
C ARG A 217 -11.20 -1.51 -24.91
N PHE A 218 -10.54 -1.66 -23.77
CA PHE A 218 -10.67 -0.76 -22.63
C PHE A 218 -9.32 -0.72 -21.90
N ASP A 219 -8.46 0.20 -22.35
CA ASP A 219 -7.10 0.33 -21.86
C ASP A 219 -6.99 1.49 -20.86
N ILE A 220 -6.25 1.27 -19.81
CA ILE A 220 -5.94 2.26 -18.79
C ILE A 220 -4.47 2.64 -18.96
N ASP A 221 -4.21 3.91 -19.28
CA ASP A 221 -2.86 4.43 -19.46
C ASP A 221 -2.26 4.87 -18.13
N THR A 222 -3.09 5.47 -17.27
CA THR A 222 -2.63 5.97 -15.97
C THR A 222 -3.75 6.00 -14.95
N ILE A 223 -3.35 5.83 -13.67
CA ILE A 223 -4.21 6.07 -12.51
C ILE A 223 -3.46 7.00 -11.57
N VAL A 224 -4.07 8.13 -11.20
CA VAL A 224 -3.58 9.07 -10.18
C VAL A 224 -4.57 9.12 -9.04
N ALA A 225 -4.07 9.21 -7.80
CA ALA A 225 -4.93 9.31 -6.63
C ALA A 225 -4.32 10.26 -5.60
N GLU A 226 -5.17 11.05 -4.96
CA GLU A 226 -4.83 11.93 -3.86
C GLU A 226 -5.99 11.99 -2.87
N GLY A 227 -5.68 11.71 -1.60
CA GLY A 227 -6.70 11.65 -0.55
C GLY A 227 -7.79 10.62 -0.87
N ASN A 228 -9.03 11.08 -0.90
CA ASN A 228 -10.20 10.27 -1.20
C ASN A 228 -10.63 10.31 -2.69
N ARG A 229 -9.81 10.85 -3.60
CA ARG A 229 -10.11 10.91 -5.03
C ARG A 229 -9.10 10.13 -5.86
N ALA A 230 -9.60 9.51 -6.93
CA ALA A 230 -8.76 8.90 -7.95
C ALA A 230 -9.30 9.17 -9.34
N PHE A 231 -8.36 9.21 -10.30
CA PHE A 231 -8.63 9.44 -11.71
C PHE A 231 -7.94 8.34 -12.50
N ALA A 232 -8.65 7.77 -13.49
CA ALA A 232 -8.05 6.92 -14.49
C ALA A 232 -8.26 7.55 -15.85
N ALA A 233 -7.21 7.60 -16.67
CA ALA A 233 -7.30 8.00 -18.06
C ALA A 233 -6.93 6.82 -18.96
N GLY A 234 -7.52 6.76 -20.16
CA GLY A 234 -7.25 5.69 -21.11
C GLY A 234 -8.08 5.80 -22.36
N GLU A 235 -8.09 4.74 -23.15
CA GLU A 235 -8.80 4.62 -24.41
C GLU A 235 -9.83 3.49 -24.36
N LEU A 236 -10.97 3.70 -25.00
CA LEU A 236 -11.98 2.67 -25.20
C LEU A 236 -12.35 2.51 -26.67
N GLU A 237 -12.68 1.27 -27.03
CA GLU A 237 -13.29 0.92 -28.29
C GLU A 237 -14.41 -0.08 -28.06
N SER A 238 -15.59 0.21 -28.57
CA SER A 238 -16.76 -0.66 -28.39
C SER A 238 -17.61 -0.64 -29.66
N ARG A 239 -18.35 -1.72 -29.88
CA ARG A 239 -19.34 -1.84 -30.95
C ARG A 239 -20.74 -1.63 -30.38
N ALA A 240 -21.48 -0.68 -30.92
CA ALA A 240 -22.90 -0.53 -30.61
C ALA A 240 -23.69 -1.71 -31.21
N LYS A 241 -24.32 -2.55 -30.37
CA LYS A 241 -24.99 -3.77 -30.83
C LYS A 241 -26.15 -3.50 -31.79
N ARG A 242 -26.86 -2.37 -31.59
CA ARG A 242 -28.01 -2.00 -32.41
C ARG A 242 -27.63 -1.62 -33.86
N THR A 243 -26.56 -0.89 -34.04
CA THR A 243 -26.16 -0.32 -35.34
C THR A 243 -24.97 -1.07 -35.97
N GLY A 244 -24.20 -1.82 -35.21
CA GLY A 244 -22.94 -2.43 -35.61
C GLY A 244 -21.77 -1.44 -35.73
N ARG A 245 -21.99 -0.15 -35.48
CA ARG A 245 -20.95 0.87 -35.57
C ARG A 245 -19.96 0.78 -34.43
N ILE A 246 -18.71 1.08 -34.71
CA ILE A 246 -17.62 1.14 -33.74
C ILE A 246 -17.49 2.58 -33.26
N MET A 247 -17.40 2.76 -31.95
CA MET A 247 -17.04 4.00 -31.29
C MET A 247 -15.66 3.85 -30.63
N ARG A 248 -14.87 4.92 -30.71
CA ARG A 248 -13.56 5.07 -30.08
C ARG A 248 -13.53 6.39 -29.35
N SER A 249 -13.00 6.40 -28.16
CA SER A 249 -12.86 7.61 -27.36
C SER A 249 -11.73 7.48 -26.36
N ASP A 250 -11.04 8.57 -26.14
CA ASP A 250 -10.32 8.78 -24.89
C ASP A 250 -11.33 8.95 -23.77
N PHE A 251 -10.98 8.57 -22.57
CA PHE A 251 -11.84 8.77 -21.41
C PHE A 251 -11.07 9.14 -20.14
N VAL A 252 -11.79 9.77 -19.22
CA VAL A 252 -11.35 9.98 -17.85
C VAL A 252 -12.46 9.50 -16.90
N ILE A 253 -12.09 8.59 -16.01
CA ILE A 253 -12.91 8.24 -14.84
C ILE A 253 -12.44 9.09 -13.66
N ASP A 254 -13.36 9.76 -12.96
CA ASP A 254 -13.14 10.51 -11.73
C ASP A 254 -14.02 9.93 -10.63
N VAL A 255 -13.39 9.42 -9.56
CA VAL A 255 -14.09 8.87 -8.41
C VAL A 255 -13.73 9.60 -7.12
N ALA A 256 -14.73 9.71 -6.22
CA ALA A 256 -14.50 9.98 -4.81
C ALA A 256 -14.93 8.76 -4.00
N VAL A 257 -14.18 8.48 -2.93
CA VAL A 257 -14.34 7.30 -2.09
C VAL A 257 -14.67 7.70 -0.66
N ARG A 258 -15.60 6.98 -0.05
CA ARG A 258 -15.99 7.07 1.36
C ARG A 258 -16.08 5.67 1.91
N ASP A 259 -15.37 5.42 3.02
CA ASP A 259 -15.36 4.12 3.71
C ASP A 259 -14.99 2.93 2.79
N GLY A 260 -14.01 3.16 1.87
CA GLY A 260 -13.54 2.14 0.93
C GLY A 260 -14.45 1.89 -0.27
N LEU A 261 -15.62 2.54 -0.35
CA LEU A 261 -16.60 2.42 -1.43
C LEU A 261 -16.64 3.70 -2.27
N ILE A 262 -16.94 3.58 -3.55
CA ILE A 262 -17.09 4.72 -4.46
C ILE A 262 -18.41 5.44 -4.10
N SER A 263 -18.29 6.69 -3.65
CA SER A 263 -19.43 7.55 -3.30
C SER A 263 -19.83 8.52 -4.41
N ARG A 264 -18.90 8.82 -5.31
CA ARG A 264 -19.11 9.65 -6.50
C ARG A 264 -18.36 9.05 -7.67
N PHE A 265 -19.01 9.01 -8.83
CA PHE A 265 -18.43 8.53 -10.09
C PHE A 265 -18.76 9.48 -11.22
N ARG A 266 -17.77 9.82 -12.03
CA ARG A 266 -17.92 10.55 -13.28
C ARG A 266 -17.08 9.85 -14.35
N LEU A 267 -17.68 9.65 -15.54
CA LEU A 267 -16.95 9.25 -16.74
C LEU A 267 -17.13 10.35 -17.78
N LEU A 268 -16.01 10.85 -18.28
CA LEU A 268 -15.95 11.82 -19.37
C LEU A 268 -15.35 11.11 -20.58
N GLU A 269 -16.08 11.14 -21.69
CA GLU A 269 -15.71 10.53 -22.97
C GLU A 269 -16.22 11.40 -24.12
N ASP A 270 -15.87 11.07 -25.34
CA ASP A 270 -16.47 11.71 -26.51
C ASP A 270 -17.94 11.28 -26.65
N SER A 271 -18.80 11.99 -25.93
CA SER A 271 -20.24 11.71 -25.91
C SER A 271 -20.92 11.91 -27.28
N PHE A 272 -20.33 12.72 -28.17
CA PHE A 272 -20.82 12.89 -29.53
C PHE A 272 -20.56 11.63 -30.37
N ALA A 273 -19.33 11.09 -30.32
CA ALA A 273 -19.00 9.83 -31.00
C ALA A 273 -19.85 8.66 -30.53
N VAL A 274 -20.10 8.59 -29.20
CA VAL A 274 -21.00 7.58 -28.61
C VAL A 274 -22.42 7.72 -29.16
N ALA A 275 -22.99 8.93 -29.17
CA ALA A 275 -24.35 9.17 -29.66
C ALA A 275 -24.50 8.86 -31.17
N GLU A 276 -23.50 9.20 -31.97
CA GLU A 276 -23.48 8.88 -33.43
C GLU A 276 -23.37 7.36 -33.66
N ALA A 277 -22.63 6.63 -32.85
CA ALA A 277 -22.51 5.18 -32.97
C ALA A 277 -23.81 4.45 -32.59
N VAL A 278 -24.49 4.94 -31.58
CA VAL A 278 -25.76 4.36 -31.12
C VAL A 278 -26.91 4.70 -32.07
N GLY A 279 -26.93 5.88 -32.70
CA GLY A 279 -27.89 6.30 -33.76
C GLY A 279 -29.05 7.08 -33.25
#